data_3ced8034226fd1a02e2bab07bece1cf1
#
_entry.id   3ced8034226fd1a02e2bab07bece1cf1
#
_cell.length_a   1.000
_cell.length_b   1.000
_cell.length_c   1.000
_cell.angle_alpha   90.00
_cell.angle_beta   90.00
_cell.angle_gamma   90.00
#
_symmetry.space_group_name_H-M   'P 1'
#
loop_
_entity.id
_entity.type
_entity.pdbx_description
1 polymer ?
#
loop_
_entity_poly.entity_id
_entity_poly.type
_entity_poly.pdbx_seq_one_letter_code
_entity_poly.pdbx_strand_id
1 'polypeptide(L)'
;MTTKARLLLVVTFMLLGLTAATIINISLNFRDYSINSAIEKSQMAANIVKDGLTAHMVNGIMDKREYFLNKIETSNNVKSLWIARGEGVVKQYGKGLYTENVRDAIDKEVLLSGNSIKKITENADSTILRVTIPYKATAPIGDTNCLTCHNVQKGDTLGIVSMEFDISDMRNSGMMTILKIFGINLLFIVVVLFLINRYVSPYMKLFSNLQDGIKKAYSGDFTHNFETKVGGDAKDVVEQMNSLFSKMQETFGDIKYNLATFIPQGCVSSADPLHEAKTIINELSDIYKFKKTIELDASKDEVYRRIIDILKLKYHVGHFAFYETNNITSERKLIFSTEDKNICFEKTNKDATNCRAYRTNSVTISTEFPNLCQACINENINYVCIPFNINHDISLTVSMTSENIDEVHMMKKNIASIKHYLEAAKPVIESQILMEKLRDTSLRDGMTGLYNRRFLEETIDKIMSQANRNKIGYTIMMIDVDFFKMVNDTYGHDVGDKVIVALSKVLKENIRSADLAIRYGGEEFVVILNNPTDEGAMMVATKIHSEFAALSFDVGHSEKLKKTMSIGMAKFPTDGDTIWKCIKYADTALYVAKSTGRNKIVEFKAEMFQGEDF
;
A
#
# COMPACT_ATOMS: atom_id res chain seq x y z
N MET A 1 21.98 -21.69 11.60
CA MET A 1 22.67 -22.58 10.62
C MET A 1 22.20 -22.17 9.23
N THR A 2 23.12 -21.82 8.34
CA THR A 2 22.79 -21.36 6.98
C THR A 2 22.21 -22.51 6.13
N THR A 3 21.39 -22.20 5.13
CA THR A 3 20.80 -23.19 4.21
C THR A 3 21.88 -24.06 3.55
N LYS A 4 23.02 -23.45 3.20
CA LYS A 4 24.21 -24.14 2.70
C LYS A 4 24.73 -25.18 3.68
N ALA A 5 24.87 -24.84 4.97
CA ALA A 5 25.38 -25.74 5.99
C ALA A 5 24.41 -26.92 6.23
N ARG A 6 23.10 -26.70 6.16
CA ARG A 6 22.09 -27.77 6.23
C ARG A 6 22.19 -28.72 5.04
N LEU A 7 22.32 -28.20 3.83
CA LEU A 7 22.48 -29.02 2.62
C LEU A 7 23.72 -29.88 2.69
N LEU A 8 24.88 -29.29 3.02
CA LEU A 8 26.14 -30.02 3.16
C LEU A 8 26.03 -31.11 4.22
N LEU A 9 25.41 -30.83 5.37
CA LEU A 9 25.22 -31.78 6.44
C LEU A 9 24.35 -32.97 6.00
N VAL A 10 23.21 -32.72 5.35
CA VAL A 10 22.33 -33.79 4.84
C VAL A 10 23.05 -34.66 3.82
N VAL A 11 23.74 -34.05 2.84
CA VAL A 11 24.51 -34.79 1.84
C VAL A 11 25.62 -35.62 2.50
N THR A 12 26.34 -35.06 3.49
CA THR A 12 27.39 -35.77 4.23
C THR A 12 26.81 -36.98 4.95
N PHE A 13 25.70 -36.84 5.66
CA PHE A 13 25.04 -37.96 6.33
C PHE A 13 24.57 -39.05 5.35
N MET A 14 24.01 -38.67 4.23
CA MET A 14 23.60 -39.64 3.17
C MET A 14 24.80 -40.40 2.63
N LEU A 15 25.91 -39.70 2.31
CA LEU A 15 27.14 -40.35 1.79
C LEU A 15 27.78 -41.25 2.81
N LEU A 16 27.84 -40.85 4.08
CA LEU A 16 28.35 -41.69 5.18
C LEU A 16 27.45 -42.92 5.40
N GLY A 17 26.14 -42.76 5.37
CA GLY A 17 25.18 -43.87 5.46
C GLY A 17 25.36 -44.86 4.31
N LEU A 18 25.48 -44.37 3.07
CA LEU A 18 25.73 -45.21 1.90
C LEU A 18 27.06 -45.93 1.99
N THR A 19 28.13 -45.25 2.45
CA THR A 19 29.45 -45.83 2.66
C THR A 19 29.39 -46.93 3.71
N ALA A 20 28.74 -46.69 4.85
CA ALA A 20 28.57 -47.71 5.88
C ALA A 20 27.81 -48.93 5.36
N ALA A 21 26.70 -48.74 4.65
CA ALA A 21 25.91 -49.81 4.06
C ALA A 21 26.71 -50.63 3.04
N THR A 22 27.49 -49.96 2.18
CA THR A 22 28.35 -50.65 1.19
C THR A 22 29.47 -51.45 1.86
N ILE A 23 30.11 -50.90 2.88
CA ILE A 23 31.17 -51.60 3.62
C ILE A 23 30.61 -52.84 4.35
N ILE A 24 29.48 -52.70 5.03
CA ILE A 24 28.81 -53.81 5.71
C ILE A 24 28.43 -54.89 4.70
N ASN A 25 27.78 -54.53 3.60
CA ASN A 25 27.38 -55.51 2.57
C ASN A 25 28.58 -56.22 1.96
N ILE A 26 29.63 -55.50 1.59
CA ILE A 26 30.87 -56.11 1.05
C ILE A 26 31.55 -57.01 2.07
N SER A 27 31.64 -56.56 3.34
CA SER A 27 32.26 -57.34 4.41
C SER A 27 31.57 -58.68 4.64
N LEU A 28 30.22 -58.66 4.68
CA LEU A 28 29.42 -59.89 4.84
C LEU A 28 29.59 -60.82 3.64
N ASN A 29 29.40 -60.33 2.43
CA ASN A 29 29.49 -61.14 1.20
C ASN A 29 30.93 -61.67 0.99
N PHE A 30 31.96 -60.87 1.27
CA PHE A 30 33.33 -61.30 1.13
C PHE A 30 33.70 -62.36 2.15
N ARG A 31 33.24 -62.22 3.41
CA ARG A 31 33.44 -63.24 4.45
C ARG A 31 32.83 -64.58 4.04
N ASP A 32 31.55 -64.57 3.64
CA ASP A 32 30.82 -65.80 3.25
C ASP A 32 31.45 -66.44 2.03
N TYR A 33 31.79 -65.65 1.00
CA TYR A 33 32.49 -66.16 -0.18
C TYR A 33 33.87 -66.76 0.14
N SER A 34 34.67 -66.09 0.95
CA SER A 34 36.01 -66.55 1.31
C SER A 34 35.98 -67.84 2.13
N ILE A 35 35.07 -67.92 3.11
CA ILE A 35 34.87 -69.10 3.92
C ILE A 35 34.43 -70.31 3.06
N ASN A 36 33.40 -70.10 2.24
CA ASN A 36 32.89 -71.17 1.38
C ASN A 36 33.93 -71.64 0.37
N SER A 37 34.69 -70.71 -0.24
CA SER A 37 35.80 -71.04 -1.15
C SER A 37 36.91 -71.78 -0.44
N ALA A 38 37.23 -71.40 0.78
CA ALA A 38 38.26 -72.14 1.60
C ALA A 38 37.77 -73.55 1.92
N ILE A 39 36.52 -73.68 2.34
CA ILE A 39 35.92 -75.00 2.65
C ILE A 39 35.96 -75.91 1.44
N GLU A 40 35.53 -75.45 0.26
CA GLU A 40 35.52 -76.24 -0.98
C GLU A 40 36.89 -76.67 -1.40
N LYS A 41 37.88 -75.75 -1.40
CA LYS A 41 39.26 -76.09 -1.73
C LYS A 41 39.92 -77.08 -0.71
N SER A 42 39.64 -76.91 0.58
CA SER A 42 40.13 -77.77 1.62
C SER A 42 39.52 -79.18 1.55
N GLN A 43 38.23 -79.24 1.22
CA GLN A 43 37.54 -80.51 1.02
C GLN A 43 38.02 -81.23 -0.25
N MET A 44 38.30 -80.50 -1.33
CA MET A 44 38.93 -81.05 -2.52
C MET A 44 40.34 -81.64 -2.18
N ALA A 45 41.13 -80.88 -1.45
CA ALA A 45 42.47 -81.38 -1.01
C ALA A 45 42.36 -82.66 -0.16
N ALA A 46 41.44 -82.66 0.82
CA ALA A 46 41.23 -83.88 1.64
C ALA A 46 40.71 -85.06 0.79
N ASN A 47 39.91 -84.85 -0.20
CA ASN A 47 39.46 -85.89 -1.15
C ASN A 47 40.67 -86.42 -1.99
N ILE A 48 41.56 -85.53 -2.46
CA ILE A 48 42.75 -85.90 -3.22
C ILE A 48 43.65 -86.77 -2.33
N VAL A 49 43.82 -86.44 -1.04
CA VAL A 49 44.56 -87.27 -0.10
C VAL A 49 43.91 -88.65 0.07
N LYS A 50 42.61 -88.68 0.25
CA LYS A 50 41.81 -89.87 0.35
C LYS A 50 41.98 -90.77 -0.92
N ASP A 51 41.88 -90.20 -2.12
CA ASP A 51 42.01 -90.92 -3.38
C ASP A 51 43.49 -91.39 -3.60
N GLY A 52 44.45 -90.58 -3.24
CA GLY A 52 45.87 -90.95 -3.24
C GLY A 52 46.19 -92.14 -2.31
N LEU A 53 45.61 -92.11 -1.11
CA LEU A 53 45.72 -93.28 -0.21
C LEU A 53 45.06 -94.55 -0.77
N THR A 54 43.90 -94.35 -1.47
CA THR A 54 43.26 -95.49 -2.17
C THR A 54 44.21 -96.06 -3.20
N ALA A 55 44.85 -95.20 -4.02
CA ALA A 55 45.82 -95.72 -5.02
C ALA A 55 46.99 -96.44 -4.41
N HIS A 56 47.48 -95.99 -3.24
CA HIS A 56 48.57 -96.68 -2.47
C HIS A 56 48.07 -98.10 -1.99
N MET A 57 46.83 -98.16 -1.51
CA MET A 57 46.22 -99.41 -1.10
C MET A 57 46.10 -100.39 -2.25
N VAL A 58 45.53 -99.96 -3.36
CA VAL A 58 45.33 -100.83 -4.53
C VAL A 58 46.61 -101.30 -5.16
N ASN A 59 47.64 -100.48 -5.19
CA ASN A 59 48.95 -100.86 -5.74
C ASN A 59 49.88 -101.61 -4.74
N GLY A 60 49.42 -101.86 -3.51
CA GLY A 60 50.20 -102.56 -2.51
C GLY A 60 51.41 -101.83 -1.96
N ILE A 61 51.47 -100.52 -2.08
CA ILE A 61 52.60 -99.67 -1.68
C ILE A 61 52.26 -98.78 -0.43
N MET A 62 51.46 -99.32 0.46
CA MET A 62 51.08 -98.60 1.72
C MET A 62 52.22 -98.27 2.64
N ASP A 63 53.37 -99.00 2.53
CA ASP A 63 54.63 -98.70 3.19
C ASP A 63 55.16 -97.28 2.83
N LYS A 64 54.86 -96.75 1.65
CA LYS A 64 55.29 -95.44 1.18
C LYS A 64 54.28 -94.32 1.51
N ARG A 65 53.17 -94.62 2.20
CA ARG A 65 52.11 -93.61 2.50
C ARG A 65 52.62 -92.42 3.36
N GLU A 66 53.56 -92.66 4.23
CA GLU A 66 54.16 -91.62 5.05
C GLU A 66 54.86 -90.58 4.20
N TYR A 67 55.63 -91.02 3.20
CA TYR A 67 56.24 -90.08 2.25
C TYR A 67 55.17 -89.24 1.47
N PHE A 68 54.11 -89.91 1.05
CA PHE A 68 53.02 -89.23 0.37
C PHE A 68 52.32 -88.18 1.26
N LEU A 69 51.95 -88.55 2.50
CA LEU A 69 51.35 -87.64 3.49
C LEU A 69 52.25 -86.45 3.83
N ASN A 70 53.51 -86.72 4.09
CA ASN A 70 54.52 -85.65 4.38
C ASN A 70 54.68 -84.70 3.19
N LYS A 71 54.65 -85.24 1.97
CA LYS A 71 54.75 -84.41 0.77
C LYS A 71 53.54 -83.48 0.63
N ILE A 72 52.33 -83.95 0.99
CA ILE A 72 51.13 -83.11 1.02
C ILE A 72 51.18 -82.10 2.17
N GLU A 73 51.59 -82.50 3.32
CA GLU A 73 51.73 -81.60 4.49
C GLU A 73 52.73 -80.46 4.28
N THR A 74 53.73 -80.68 3.43
CA THR A 74 54.69 -79.61 3.06
C THR A 74 54.12 -78.69 1.97
N SER A 75 52.89 -78.89 1.51
CA SER A 75 52.22 -77.99 0.53
C SER A 75 51.82 -76.70 1.21
N ASN A 76 51.83 -75.64 0.42
CA ASN A 76 51.38 -74.33 0.90
C ASN A 76 49.98 -74.39 1.49
N ASN A 77 49.78 -73.76 2.64
CA ASN A 77 48.52 -73.62 3.37
C ASN A 77 48.05 -74.89 4.13
N VAL A 78 48.72 -76.05 4.04
CA VAL A 78 48.44 -77.18 4.91
C VAL A 78 49.26 -77.03 6.17
N LYS A 79 48.56 -76.86 7.29
CA LYS A 79 49.20 -76.69 8.61
C LYS A 79 49.55 -78.05 9.27
N SER A 80 48.63 -79.00 9.13
CA SER A 80 48.77 -80.32 9.61
C SER A 80 47.87 -81.30 8.81
N LEU A 81 48.39 -82.53 8.61
CA LEU A 81 47.67 -83.61 7.96
C LEU A 81 47.90 -84.90 8.78
N TRP A 82 46.82 -85.55 9.11
CA TRP A 82 46.88 -86.88 9.73
C TRP A 82 45.74 -87.77 9.30
N ILE A 83 45.94 -89.04 9.48
CA ILE A 83 44.92 -90.06 9.26
C ILE A 83 44.68 -90.81 10.56
N ALA A 84 43.50 -91.36 10.77
CA ALA A 84 43.23 -92.28 11.86
C ALA A 84 42.45 -93.48 11.32
N ARG A 85 42.82 -94.67 11.85
CA ARG A 85 42.19 -95.92 11.43
C ARG A 85 40.90 -96.16 12.20
N GLY A 86 39.87 -96.65 11.50
CA GLY A 86 38.66 -97.15 12.13
C GLY A 86 38.84 -98.51 12.79
N GLU A 87 37.93 -98.83 13.70
CA GLU A 87 38.05 -100.05 14.50
C GLU A 87 38.20 -101.36 13.67
N GLY A 88 37.44 -101.43 12.55
CA GLY A 88 37.56 -102.58 11.67
C GLY A 88 38.93 -102.79 11.06
N VAL A 89 39.58 -101.71 10.66
CA VAL A 89 40.95 -101.75 10.12
C VAL A 89 41.99 -102.00 11.24
N VAL A 90 41.79 -101.44 12.43
CA VAL A 90 42.65 -101.68 13.58
C VAL A 90 42.62 -103.20 13.98
N LYS A 91 41.45 -103.79 13.98
CA LYS A 91 41.29 -105.23 14.27
C LYS A 91 41.99 -106.16 13.23
N GLN A 92 42.01 -105.71 11.97
CA GLN A 92 42.56 -106.53 10.87
C GLN A 92 44.05 -106.31 10.61
N TYR A 93 44.54 -105.06 10.70
CA TYR A 93 45.85 -104.60 10.29
C TYR A 93 46.66 -103.96 11.43
N GLY A 94 46.13 -103.96 12.67
CA GLY A 94 46.79 -103.39 13.84
C GLY A 94 46.61 -101.82 13.86
N LYS A 95 47.20 -101.19 14.92
CA LYS A 95 47.07 -99.74 15.17
C LYS A 95 47.77 -98.84 14.16
N GLY A 96 48.59 -99.36 13.27
CA GLY A 96 49.30 -98.55 12.27
C GLY A 96 50.50 -97.80 12.86
N LEU A 97 50.90 -96.72 12.17
CA LEU A 97 51.99 -95.84 12.65
C LEU A 97 51.49 -95.00 13.84
N TYR A 98 52.42 -94.51 14.71
CA TYR A 98 52.09 -93.69 15.86
C TYR A 98 51.29 -92.41 15.46
N THR A 99 51.50 -91.88 14.25
CA THR A 99 50.87 -90.73 13.68
C THR A 99 49.44 -91.01 13.17
N GLU A 100 49.01 -92.30 13.10
CA GLU A 100 47.71 -92.75 12.59
C GLU A 100 46.62 -92.95 13.67
N ASN A 101 46.71 -92.18 14.77
CA ASN A 101 45.81 -92.28 15.91
C ASN A 101 44.75 -91.15 15.92
N VAL A 102 43.60 -91.43 16.54
CA VAL A 102 42.59 -90.45 16.84
C VAL A 102 43.15 -89.40 17.76
N ARG A 103 43.16 -88.17 17.34
CA ARG A 103 43.75 -87.05 18.12
C ARG A 103 42.76 -86.37 19.07
N ASP A 104 41.46 -86.27 18.65
CA ASP A 104 40.47 -85.51 19.42
C ASP A 104 39.03 -86.02 19.25
N ALA A 105 38.07 -85.25 19.80
CA ALA A 105 36.64 -85.54 19.73
C ALA A 105 36.06 -85.50 18.30
N ILE A 106 36.59 -84.63 17.40
CA ILE A 106 36.13 -84.51 15.99
C ILE A 106 36.51 -85.79 15.23
N ASP A 107 37.73 -86.30 15.42
CA ASP A 107 38.13 -87.55 14.80
C ASP A 107 37.20 -88.68 15.21
N LYS A 108 36.89 -88.76 16.52
CA LYS A 108 35.95 -89.80 17.04
C LYS A 108 34.55 -89.64 16.43
N GLU A 109 34.07 -88.44 16.38
CA GLU A 109 32.72 -88.18 15.85
C GLU A 109 32.62 -88.56 14.38
N VAL A 110 33.60 -88.19 13.52
CA VAL A 110 33.60 -88.52 12.09
C VAL A 110 33.81 -90.05 11.92
N LEU A 111 34.58 -90.71 12.72
CA LEU A 111 34.72 -92.18 12.70
C LEU A 111 33.39 -92.87 13.02
N LEU A 112 32.66 -92.40 14.00
CA LEU A 112 31.36 -92.93 14.44
C LEU A 112 30.20 -92.58 13.51
N SER A 113 30.10 -91.36 13.12
CA SER A 113 28.98 -90.85 12.31
C SER A 113 29.13 -91.13 10.81
N GLY A 114 30.38 -91.27 10.37
CA GLY A 114 30.69 -91.39 8.95
C GLY A 114 30.37 -90.11 8.14
N ASN A 115 30.20 -88.97 8.79
CA ASN A 115 29.94 -87.70 8.15
C ASN A 115 31.14 -86.76 8.24
N SER A 116 31.42 -86.00 7.19
CA SER A 116 32.52 -85.03 7.22
C SER A 116 32.20 -83.87 8.16
N ILE A 117 33.16 -83.42 8.94
CA ILE A 117 33.07 -82.27 9.79
C ILE A 117 34.07 -81.22 9.32
N LYS A 118 33.56 -79.94 9.28
CA LYS A 118 34.33 -78.75 8.94
C LYS A 118 34.24 -77.81 10.12
N LYS A 119 35.41 -77.39 10.65
CA LYS A 119 35.46 -76.49 11.80
C LYS A 119 36.48 -75.37 11.56
N ILE A 120 36.00 -74.13 11.70
CA ILE A 120 36.89 -73.00 11.67
C ILE A 120 37.21 -72.58 13.11
N THR A 121 38.47 -72.40 13.36
CA THR A 121 38.99 -71.90 14.65
C THR A 121 39.72 -70.59 14.40
N GLU A 122 39.17 -69.49 14.94
CA GLU A 122 39.76 -68.16 14.81
C GLU A 122 40.51 -67.84 16.11
N ASN A 123 41.82 -67.62 16.01
CA ASN A 123 42.63 -67.05 17.06
C ASN A 123 43.12 -65.69 16.68
N ALA A 124 43.70 -64.94 17.62
CA ALA A 124 44.20 -63.59 17.36
C ALA A 124 45.13 -63.51 16.14
N ASP A 125 46.04 -64.46 16.03
CA ASP A 125 47.12 -64.47 15.03
C ASP A 125 46.84 -65.36 13.81
N SER A 126 45.90 -66.30 13.88
CA SER A 126 45.66 -67.25 12.81
C SER A 126 44.21 -67.72 12.72
N THR A 127 43.78 -67.99 11.52
CA THR A 127 42.49 -68.61 11.25
C THR A 127 42.69 -69.95 10.58
N ILE A 128 42.35 -71.04 11.32
CA ILE A 128 42.56 -72.39 10.91
C ILE A 128 41.23 -73.02 10.53
N LEU A 129 41.16 -73.54 9.30
CA LEU A 129 40.03 -74.33 8.82
C LEU A 129 40.45 -75.82 8.91
N ARG A 130 39.78 -76.57 9.76
CA ARG A 130 39.90 -78.02 9.83
C ARG A 130 38.80 -78.69 9.02
N VAL A 131 39.22 -79.63 8.16
CA VAL A 131 38.35 -80.53 7.40
C VAL A 131 38.67 -81.95 7.72
N THR A 132 37.74 -82.69 8.31
CA THR A 132 37.90 -84.13 8.63
C THR A 132 36.85 -84.87 7.78
N ILE A 133 37.33 -85.75 6.90
CA ILE A 133 36.50 -86.57 6.02
C ILE A 133 36.61 -88.07 6.36
N PRO A 134 35.51 -88.82 6.33
CA PRO A 134 35.50 -90.23 6.52
C PRO A 134 35.97 -90.94 5.26
N TYR A 135 36.74 -92.05 5.50
CA TYR A 135 37.06 -93.05 4.46
C TYR A 135 36.08 -94.21 4.61
N LYS A 136 35.06 -94.29 3.78
CA LYS A 136 33.99 -95.27 3.87
C LYS A 136 34.25 -96.47 2.97
N ALA A 137 33.94 -97.68 3.50
CA ALA A 137 33.96 -98.91 2.69
C ALA A 137 32.92 -98.88 1.59
N THR A 138 33.36 -98.77 0.36
CA THR A 138 32.50 -98.78 -0.80
C THR A 138 32.47 -100.12 -1.51
N ALA A 139 31.33 -100.51 -2.05
CA ALA A 139 31.23 -101.59 -3.06
C ALA A 139 31.85 -101.06 -4.36
N PRO A 140 32.16 -101.86 -5.32
CA PRO A 140 32.94 -101.47 -6.49
C PRO A 140 32.41 -100.24 -7.15
N ILE A 141 33.23 -99.24 -7.22
CA ILE A 141 33.13 -98.02 -8.04
C ILE A 141 34.37 -98.04 -8.92
N GLY A 142 34.22 -98.44 -10.18
CA GLY A 142 35.35 -98.73 -11.04
C GLY A 142 36.15 -99.97 -10.56
N ASP A 143 37.42 -99.90 -10.65
CA ASP A 143 38.35 -101.06 -10.29
C ASP A 143 38.57 -101.20 -8.80
N THR A 144 37.96 -100.38 -7.91
CA THR A 144 38.28 -100.45 -6.46
C THR A 144 37.14 -101.03 -5.64
N ASN A 145 37.34 -102.14 -5.00
CA ASN A 145 36.45 -102.75 -4.04
C ASN A 145 37.07 -102.91 -2.66
N CYS A 146 36.64 -102.04 -1.73
CA CYS A 146 37.22 -102.02 -0.35
C CYS A 146 36.96 -103.33 0.44
N LEU A 147 35.89 -104.05 0.07
CA LEU A 147 35.43 -105.27 0.72
C LEU A 147 36.27 -106.53 0.35
N THR A 148 37.16 -106.43 -0.65
CA THR A 148 38.06 -107.48 -1.01
C THR A 148 39.28 -107.64 -0.09
N CYS A 149 39.68 -106.46 0.50
CA CYS A 149 40.84 -106.40 1.36
C CYS A 149 40.45 -106.13 2.82
N HIS A 150 39.28 -105.52 3.12
CA HIS A 150 38.81 -105.22 4.45
C HIS A 150 37.62 -106.10 4.87
N ASN A 151 37.74 -106.73 6.08
CA ASN A 151 36.63 -107.54 6.61
C ASN A 151 35.68 -106.64 7.44
N VAL A 152 34.89 -105.85 6.69
CA VAL A 152 33.91 -104.81 7.18
C VAL A 152 32.66 -104.86 6.35
N GLN A 153 31.59 -104.18 6.85
CA GLN A 153 30.36 -104.03 6.09
C GLN A 153 30.42 -102.80 5.14
N LYS A 154 29.63 -102.88 4.07
CA LYS A 154 29.52 -101.75 3.15
C LYS A 154 28.98 -100.49 3.87
N GLY A 155 29.71 -99.39 3.79
CA GLY A 155 29.43 -98.14 4.48
C GLY A 155 30.12 -97.91 5.78
N ASP A 156 30.78 -98.92 6.33
CA ASP A 156 31.61 -98.78 7.55
C ASP A 156 32.73 -97.74 7.31
N THR A 157 33.08 -97.01 8.34
CA THR A 157 34.15 -96.03 8.25
C THR A 157 35.50 -96.77 8.51
N LEU A 158 36.33 -96.92 7.47
CA LEU A 158 37.64 -97.55 7.52
C LEU A 158 38.68 -96.68 8.22
N GLY A 159 38.46 -95.36 8.16
CA GLY A 159 39.34 -94.37 8.74
C GLY A 159 38.90 -92.94 8.45
N ILE A 160 39.70 -91.99 8.81
CA ILE A 160 39.50 -90.59 8.52
C ILE A 160 40.76 -89.97 7.96
N VAL A 161 40.56 -88.89 7.14
CA VAL A 161 41.60 -87.96 6.75
C VAL A 161 41.24 -86.62 7.38
N SER A 162 42.14 -86.11 8.21
CA SER A 162 41.95 -84.79 8.85
C SER A 162 43.08 -83.88 8.42
N MET A 163 42.66 -82.69 7.96
CA MET A 163 43.58 -81.66 7.47
C MET A 163 43.23 -80.32 8.10
N GLU A 164 44.26 -79.60 8.52
CA GLU A 164 44.18 -78.24 8.98
C GLU A 164 44.84 -77.32 7.96
N PHE A 165 44.09 -76.28 7.56
CA PHE A 165 44.52 -75.26 6.60
C PHE A 165 44.65 -73.92 7.29
N ASP A 166 45.77 -73.23 7.06
CA ASP A 166 45.91 -71.84 7.46
C ASP A 166 45.29 -70.96 6.41
N ILE A 167 44.20 -70.28 6.78
CA ILE A 167 43.42 -69.32 5.92
C ILE A 167 43.60 -67.87 6.38
N SER A 168 44.61 -67.57 7.18
CA SER A 168 44.92 -66.21 7.71
C SER A 168 45.16 -65.23 6.59
N ASP A 169 45.78 -65.62 5.47
CA ASP A 169 46.03 -64.76 4.32
C ASP A 169 44.70 -64.31 3.66
N MET A 170 43.68 -65.15 3.68
CA MET A 170 42.37 -64.77 3.19
C MET A 170 41.71 -63.67 4.07
N ARG A 171 41.85 -63.81 5.41
CA ARG A 171 41.41 -62.80 6.38
C ARG A 171 42.14 -61.47 6.16
N ASN A 172 43.45 -61.51 6.03
CA ASN A 172 44.25 -60.29 5.83
C ASN A 172 43.97 -59.62 4.49
N SER A 173 43.80 -60.39 3.41
CA SER A 173 43.40 -59.86 2.09
C SER A 173 42.04 -59.27 2.11
N GLY A 174 41.08 -59.84 2.84
CA GLY A 174 39.76 -59.28 3.07
C GLY A 174 39.80 -57.96 3.78
N MET A 175 40.56 -57.87 4.86
CA MET A 175 40.73 -56.63 5.63
C MET A 175 41.40 -55.52 4.82
N MET A 176 42.42 -55.84 4.03
CA MET A 176 43.06 -54.88 3.12
C MET A 176 42.10 -54.41 2.00
N THR A 177 41.23 -55.26 1.50
CA THR A 177 40.23 -54.92 0.51
C THR A 177 39.20 -53.93 1.09
N ILE A 178 38.70 -54.21 2.30
CA ILE A 178 37.78 -53.31 3.01
C ILE A 178 38.45 -51.94 3.24
N LEU A 179 39.73 -51.92 3.67
CA LEU A 179 40.47 -50.68 3.88
C LEU A 179 40.65 -49.86 2.60
N LYS A 180 40.94 -50.50 1.45
CA LYS A 180 41.01 -49.85 0.14
C LYS A 180 39.69 -49.24 -0.27
N ILE A 181 38.57 -49.98 -0.13
CA ILE A 181 37.23 -49.51 -0.44
C ILE A 181 36.86 -48.31 0.45
N PHE A 182 37.16 -48.37 1.75
CA PHE A 182 36.96 -47.27 2.67
C PHE A 182 37.74 -46.02 2.23
N GLY A 183 39.02 -46.17 1.86
CA GLY A 183 39.84 -45.04 1.37
C GLY A 183 39.29 -44.41 0.09
N ILE A 184 38.84 -45.23 -0.87
CA ILE A 184 38.24 -44.75 -2.11
C ILE A 184 36.92 -44.00 -1.84
N ASN A 185 36.05 -44.56 -0.99
CA ASN A 185 34.81 -43.91 -0.61
C ASN A 185 35.03 -42.58 0.12
N LEU A 186 36.02 -42.53 1.04
CA LEU A 186 36.37 -41.29 1.73
C LEU A 186 36.84 -40.20 0.75
N LEU A 187 37.72 -40.59 -0.21
CA LEU A 187 38.17 -39.66 -1.25
C LEU A 187 36.99 -39.18 -2.08
N PHE A 188 36.06 -40.08 -2.46
CA PHE A 188 34.86 -39.72 -3.21
C PHE A 188 33.97 -38.73 -2.45
N ILE A 189 33.76 -38.93 -1.14
CA ILE A 189 33.01 -37.99 -0.28
C ILE A 189 33.67 -36.60 -0.31
N VAL A 190 34.99 -36.53 -0.12
CA VAL A 190 35.72 -35.26 -0.14
C VAL A 190 35.56 -34.55 -1.48
N VAL A 191 35.69 -35.27 -2.61
CA VAL A 191 35.51 -34.71 -3.95
C VAL A 191 34.08 -34.20 -4.15
N VAL A 192 33.06 -34.98 -3.76
CA VAL A 192 31.65 -34.58 -3.90
C VAL A 192 31.37 -33.34 -3.07
N LEU A 193 31.83 -33.29 -1.81
CA LEU A 193 31.65 -32.11 -0.95
C LEU A 193 32.37 -30.88 -1.51
N PHE A 194 33.57 -31.06 -2.05
CA PHE A 194 34.29 -29.99 -2.74
C PHE A 194 33.53 -29.47 -3.95
N LEU A 195 33.02 -30.36 -4.81
CA LEU A 195 32.23 -29.97 -5.98
C LEU A 195 30.93 -29.24 -5.60
N ILE A 196 30.20 -29.77 -4.61
CA ILE A 196 28.98 -29.12 -4.10
C ILE A 196 29.34 -27.71 -3.59
N ASN A 197 30.39 -27.60 -2.78
CA ASN A 197 30.80 -26.28 -2.27
C ASN A 197 31.20 -25.33 -3.40
N ARG A 198 31.86 -25.82 -4.44
CA ARG A 198 32.35 -25.04 -5.58
C ARG A 198 31.19 -24.55 -6.49
N TYR A 199 30.20 -25.43 -6.73
CA TYR A 199 29.09 -25.12 -7.63
C TYR A 199 27.89 -24.47 -6.92
N VAL A 200 27.51 -24.90 -5.72
CA VAL A 200 26.33 -24.39 -5.02
C VAL A 200 26.60 -23.04 -4.34
N SER A 201 27.84 -22.79 -3.89
CA SER A 201 28.16 -21.57 -3.16
C SER A 201 27.86 -20.26 -3.92
N PRO A 202 28.14 -20.13 -5.23
CA PRO A 202 27.80 -18.91 -5.99
C PRO A 202 26.29 -18.66 -6.09
N TYR A 203 25.48 -19.72 -6.24
CA TYR A 203 24.02 -19.59 -6.26
C TYR A 203 23.48 -19.14 -4.90
N MET A 204 24.01 -19.69 -3.80
CA MET A 204 23.59 -19.25 -2.46
C MET A 204 23.92 -17.79 -2.18
N LYS A 205 25.05 -17.30 -2.70
CA LYS A 205 25.41 -15.89 -2.62
C LYS A 205 24.46 -15.03 -3.45
N LEU A 206 24.08 -15.49 -4.66
CA LEU A 206 23.10 -14.81 -5.49
C LEU A 206 21.77 -14.70 -4.78
N PHE A 207 21.24 -15.79 -4.20
CA PHE A 207 19.98 -15.75 -3.45
C PHE A 207 20.01 -14.80 -2.26
N SER A 208 21.14 -14.77 -1.52
CA SER A 208 21.31 -13.81 -0.42
C SER A 208 21.29 -12.36 -0.93
N ASN A 209 21.99 -12.09 -2.03
CA ASN A 209 22.01 -10.76 -2.64
C ASN A 209 20.61 -10.34 -3.16
N LEU A 210 19.87 -11.26 -3.78
CA LEU A 210 18.49 -11.04 -4.19
C LEU A 210 17.57 -10.74 -2.98
N GLN A 211 17.70 -11.50 -1.90
CA GLN A 211 16.94 -11.28 -0.68
C GLN A 211 17.21 -9.90 -0.07
N ASP A 212 18.47 -9.49 -0.02
CA ASP A 212 18.87 -8.18 0.51
C ASP A 212 18.36 -7.04 -0.36
N GLY A 213 18.44 -7.17 -1.70
CA GLY A 213 17.89 -6.19 -2.63
C GLY A 213 16.37 -6.07 -2.53
N ILE A 214 15.65 -7.20 -2.47
CA ILE A 214 14.19 -7.21 -2.28
C ILE A 214 13.82 -6.55 -0.94
N LYS A 215 14.56 -6.83 0.13
CA LYS A 215 14.32 -6.21 1.43
C LYS A 215 14.48 -4.69 1.40
N LYS A 216 15.48 -4.18 0.65
CA LYS A 216 15.65 -2.75 0.42
C LYS A 216 14.52 -2.16 -0.41
N ALA A 217 14.05 -2.88 -1.44
CA ALA A 217 12.91 -2.46 -2.23
C ALA A 217 11.61 -2.31 -1.41
N TYR A 218 11.41 -3.16 -0.39
CA TYR A 218 10.29 -3.01 0.55
C TYR A 218 10.34 -1.71 1.37
N SER A 219 11.52 -1.15 1.57
CA SER A 219 11.70 0.17 2.20
C SER A 219 11.79 1.32 1.18
N GLY A 220 11.44 1.05 -0.09
CA GLY A 220 11.42 2.04 -1.15
C GLY A 220 12.78 2.33 -1.80
N ASP A 221 13.83 1.62 -1.42
CA ASP A 221 15.17 1.77 -1.99
C ASP A 221 15.35 0.82 -3.19
N PHE A 222 15.21 1.37 -4.39
CA PHE A 222 15.42 0.67 -5.67
C PHE A 222 16.81 0.90 -6.27
N THR A 223 17.75 1.49 -5.51
CA THR A 223 19.12 1.77 -6.00
C THR A 223 20.03 0.54 -5.98
N HIS A 224 19.56 -0.57 -5.39
CA HIS A 224 20.35 -1.80 -5.25
C HIS A 224 20.64 -2.41 -6.62
N ASN A 225 21.92 -2.59 -6.94
CA ASN A 225 22.37 -3.28 -8.14
C ASN A 225 22.72 -4.74 -7.80
N PHE A 226 22.09 -5.67 -8.49
CA PHE A 226 22.32 -7.10 -8.32
C PHE A 226 23.50 -7.53 -9.16
N GLU A 227 24.42 -8.27 -8.56
CA GLU A 227 25.58 -8.84 -9.22
C GLU A 227 25.60 -10.36 -9.08
N THR A 228 26.05 -11.04 -10.13
CA THR A 228 26.25 -12.50 -10.12
C THR A 228 27.54 -12.89 -10.81
N LYS A 229 28.18 -13.93 -10.28
CA LYS A 229 29.30 -14.62 -10.92
C LYS A 229 28.85 -15.91 -11.64
N VAL A 230 27.54 -16.19 -11.58
CA VAL A 230 26.93 -17.36 -12.24
C VAL A 230 26.45 -16.93 -13.61
N GLY A 231 26.75 -17.71 -14.64
CA GLY A 231 26.28 -17.48 -16.00
C GLY A 231 24.94 -18.17 -16.30
N GLY A 232 24.49 -18.09 -17.56
CA GLY A 232 23.23 -18.69 -18.01
C GLY A 232 22.00 -18.04 -17.36
N ASP A 233 20.95 -18.80 -17.15
CA ASP A 233 19.65 -18.35 -16.63
C ASP A 233 19.74 -17.44 -15.39
N ALA A 234 20.73 -17.69 -14.52
CA ALA A 234 20.96 -16.88 -13.32
C ALA A 234 21.41 -15.45 -13.65
N LYS A 235 22.18 -15.27 -14.72
CA LYS A 235 22.58 -13.95 -15.24
C LYS A 235 21.40 -13.21 -15.82
N ASP A 236 20.56 -13.91 -16.58
CA ASP A 236 19.36 -13.34 -17.19
C ASP A 236 18.37 -12.83 -16.14
N VAL A 237 18.18 -13.59 -15.06
CA VAL A 237 17.37 -13.16 -13.91
C VAL A 237 17.93 -11.89 -13.27
N VAL A 238 19.25 -11.81 -13.09
CA VAL A 238 19.89 -10.63 -12.51
C VAL A 238 19.73 -9.40 -13.42
N GLU A 239 19.91 -9.55 -14.73
CA GLU A 239 19.70 -8.47 -15.69
C GLU A 239 18.24 -7.99 -15.71
N GLN A 240 17.28 -8.91 -15.69
CA GLN A 240 15.86 -8.57 -15.59
C GLN A 240 15.52 -7.84 -14.27
N MET A 241 16.08 -8.28 -13.15
CA MET A 241 15.89 -7.61 -11.85
C MET A 241 16.47 -6.19 -11.86
N ASN A 242 17.69 -6.01 -12.39
CA ASN A 242 18.29 -4.68 -12.51
C ASN A 242 17.47 -3.77 -13.42
N SER A 243 16.98 -4.29 -14.55
CA SER A 243 16.10 -3.56 -15.46
C SER A 243 14.80 -3.16 -14.79
N LEU A 244 14.18 -4.07 -14.02
CA LEU A 244 12.96 -3.78 -13.25
C LEU A 244 13.19 -2.69 -12.21
N PHE A 245 14.27 -2.77 -11.43
CA PHE A 245 14.61 -1.79 -10.41
C PHE A 245 14.91 -0.41 -11.02
N SER A 246 15.66 -0.37 -12.12
CA SER A 246 15.92 0.87 -12.86
C SER A 246 14.61 1.50 -13.36
N LYS A 247 13.72 0.70 -13.95
CA LYS A 247 12.43 1.18 -14.45
C LYS A 247 11.52 1.67 -13.31
N MET A 248 11.52 0.99 -12.17
CA MET A 248 10.79 1.45 -10.98
C MET A 248 11.34 2.78 -10.46
N GLN A 249 12.67 2.91 -10.37
CA GLN A 249 13.33 4.16 -9.95
C GLN A 249 13.00 5.31 -10.88
N GLU A 250 13.05 5.11 -12.20
CA GLU A 250 12.68 6.09 -13.22
C GLU A 250 11.20 6.48 -13.08
N THR A 251 10.30 5.50 -13.01
CA THR A 251 8.86 5.74 -12.88
C THR A 251 8.52 6.53 -11.61
N PHE A 252 9.12 6.17 -10.45
CA PHE A 252 8.92 6.93 -9.22
C PHE A 252 9.55 8.33 -9.28
N GLY A 253 10.68 8.47 -9.99
CA GLY A 253 11.29 9.77 -10.28
C GLY A 253 10.36 10.66 -11.11
N ASP A 254 9.76 10.12 -12.15
CA ASP A 254 8.80 10.82 -13.01
C ASP A 254 7.52 11.19 -12.25
N ILE A 255 6.98 10.27 -11.45
CA ILE A 255 5.84 10.55 -10.58
C ILE A 255 6.17 11.70 -9.62
N LYS A 256 7.32 11.65 -8.96
CA LYS A 256 7.78 12.71 -8.05
C LYS A 256 7.95 14.04 -8.78
N TYR A 257 8.57 14.04 -9.95
CA TYR A 257 8.78 15.25 -10.77
C TYR A 257 7.43 15.85 -11.22
N ASN A 258 6.54 15.04 -11.76
CA ASN A 258 5.23 15.48 -12.23
C ASN A 258 4.34 15.97 -11.07
N LEU A 259 4.40 15.29 -9.92
CA LEU A 259 3.66 15.71 -8.74
C LEU A 259 4.27 16.94 -8.04
N ALA A 260 5.58 17.15 -8.14
CA ALA A 260 6.24 18.33 -7.58
C ALA A 260 5.79 19.64 -8.25
N THR A 261 5.26 19.58 -9.48
CA THR A 261 4.63 20.74 -10.14
C THR A 261 3.29 21.14 -9.51
N PHE A 262 2.63 20.21 -8.83
CA PHE A 262 1.34 20.45 -8.16
C PHE A 262 1.47 20.70 -6.66
N ILE A 263 2.60 20.36 -6.04
CA ILE A 263 2.80 20.46 -4.58
C ILE A 263 4.12 21.18 -4.30
N PRO A 264 4.11 22.34 -3.63
CA PRO A 264 5.32 23.08 -3.27
C PRO A 264 6.28 22.23 -2.42
N GLN A 265 7.58 22.36 -2.71
CA GLN A 265 8.66 21.67 -1.98
C GLN A 265 8.56 21.93 -0.48
N GLY A 266 8.41 20.87 0.32
CA GLY A 266 8.45 20.94 1.78
C GLY A 266 7.47 20.05 2.53
N CYS A 267 6.48 19.45 1.87
CA CYS A 267 5.43 18.72 2.58
C CYS A 267 5.77 17.30 2.97
N VAL A 268 6.66 16.60 2.24
CA VAL A 268 7.05 15.23 2.59
C VAL A 268 8.49 14.97 2.14
N SER A 269 9.39 14.75 3.09
CA SER A 269 10.70 14.15 2.84
C SER A 269 10.71 12.80 3.56
N SER A 270 10.23 11.77 2.89
CA SER A 270 10.35 10.39 3.35
C SER A 270 11.52 9.73 2.65
N ALA A 271 12.25 8.87 3.38
CA ALA A 271 13.26 7.99 2.79
C ALA A 271 12.65 6.92 1.86
N ASP A 272 11.32 6.76 1.89
CA ASP A 272 10.56 5.81 1.09
C ASP A 272 9.76 6.55 0.00
N PRO A 273 10.19 6.52 -1.28
CA PRO A 273 9.51 7.15 -2.41
C PRO A 273 8.09 6.63 -2.64
N LEU A 274 7.82 5.39 -2.29
CA LEU A 274 6.53 4.75 -2.47
C LEU A 274 5.51 5.26 -1.45
N HIS A 275 5.96 5.44 -0.21
CA HIS A 275 5.15 6.05 0.85
C HIS A 275 4.87 7.53 0.56
N GLU A 276 5.88 8.26 0.06
CA GLU A 276 5.74 9.65 -0.36
C GLU A 276 4.71 9.80 -1.49
N ALA A 277 4.85 9.00 -2.56
CA ALA A 277 3.90 9.01 -3.68
C ALA A 277 2.47 8.68 -3.24
N LYS A 278 2.28 7.67 -2.39
CA LYS A 278 0.98 7.30 -1.83
C LYS A 278 0.35 8.45 -1.04
N THR A 279 1.13 9.11 -0.21
CA THR A 279 0.66 10.25 0.60
C THR A 279 0.19 11.40 -0.29
N ILE A 280 0.97 11.74 -1.32
CA ILE A 280 0.64 12.77 -2.29
C ILE A 280 -0.63 12.42 -3.08
N ILE A 281 -0.75 11.19 -3.58
CA ILE A 281 -1.94 10.74 -4.30
C ILE A 281 -3.19 10.81 -3.42
N ASN A 282 -3.08 10.42 -2.16
CA ASN A 282 -4.20 10.52 -1.23
C ASN A 282 -4.62 11.98 -1.00
N GLU A 283 -3.66 12.88 -0.82
CA GLU A 283 -3.93 14.30 -0.64
C GLU A 283 -4.59 14.92 -1.88
N LEU A 284 -4.09 14.62 -3.09
CA LEU A 284 -4.70 15.05 -4.34
C LEU A 284 -6.12 14.49 -4.50
N SER A 285 -6.34 13.23 -4.13
CA SER A 285 -7.67 12.61 -4.14
C SER A 285 -8.64 13.33 -3.21
N ASP A 286 -8.19 13.69 -2.01
CA ASP A 286 -9.00 14.43 -1.04
C ASP A 286 -9.32 15.85 -1.54
N ILE A 287 -8.34 16.56 -2.10
CA ILE A 287 -8.54 17.89 -2.70
C ILE A 287 -9.52 17.82 -3.88
N TYR A 288 -9.40 16.79 -4.72
CA TYR A 288 -10.32 16.58 -5.83
C TYR A 288 -11.76 16.33 -5.35
N LYS A 289 -11.95 15.47 -4.34
CA LYS A 289 -13.25 15.21 -3.72
C LYS A 289 -13.83 16.48 -3.11
N PHE A 290 -13.00 17.23 -2.39
CA PHE A 290 -13.40 18.54 -1.84
C PHE A 290 -13.86 19.47 -2.94
N LYS A 291 -13.07 19.66 -4.01
CA LYS A 291 -13.43 20.50 -5.16
C LYS A 291 -14.78 20.07 -5.76
N LYS A 292 -14.98 18.78 -5.99
CA LYS A 292 -16.27 18.27 -6.52
C LYS A 292 -17.45 18.53 -5.58
N THR A 293 -17.20 18.51 -4.29
CA THR A 293 -18.25 18.78 -3.30
C THR A 293 -18.64 20.24 -3.32
N ILE A 294 -17.67 21.17 -3.35
CA ILE A 294 -17.95 22.61 -3.32
C ILE A 294 -18.50 23.15 -4.65
N GLU A 295 -18.27 22.47 -5.79
CA GLU A 295 -18.87 22.83 -7.08
C GLU A 295 -20.41 22.83 -7.05
N LEU A 296 -21.01 22.11 -6.11
CA LEU A 296 -22.47 22.01 -5.92
C LEU A 296 -23.02 23.00 -4.89
N ASP A 297 -22.16 23.74 -4.19
CA ASP A 297 -22.59 24.69 -3.17
C ASP A 297 -23.26 25.90 -3.81
N ALA A 298 -24.35 26.33 -3.21
CA ALA A 298 -25.18 27.41 -3.77
C ALA A 298 -24.64 28.82 -3.49
N SER A 299 -23.70 28.95 -2.55
CA SER A 299 -23.15 30.25 -2.13
C SER A 299 -21.71 30.15 -1.68
N LYS A 300 -20.98 31.28 -1.72
CA LYS A 300 -19.63 31.39 -1.19
C LYS A 300 -19.56 31.06 0.32
N ASP A 301 -20.61 31.36 1.08
CA ASP A 301 -20.65 31.08 2.52
C ASP A 301 -20.71 29.58 2.82
N GLU A 302 -21.31 28.78 1.94
CA GLU A 302 -21.26 27.31 2.04
C GLU A 302 -19.86 26.80 1.77
N VAL A 303 -19.18 27.29 0.74
CA VAL A 303 -17.79 26.96 0.45
C VAL A 303 -16.89 27.32 1.63
N TYR A 304 -17.09 28.49 2.25
CA TYR A 304 -16.33 28.91 3.44
C TYR A 304 -16.53 27.93 4.61
N ARG A 305 -17.79 27.50 4.86
CA ARG A 305 -18.05 26.49 5.90
C ARG A 305 -17.28 25.20 5.67
N ARG A 306 -17.23 24.71 4.44
CA ARG A 306 -16.47 23.50 4.11
C ARG A 306 -14.96 23.67 4.29
N ILE A 307 -14.42 24.85 3.96
CA ILE A 307 -13.00 25.15 4.27
C ILE A 307 -12.76 25.14 5.78
N ILE A 308 -13.67 25.74 6.55
CA ILE A 308 -13.60 25.75 8.02
C ILE A 308 -13.64 24.33 8.58
N ASP A 309 -14.51 23.46 8.04
CA ASP A 309 -14.59 22.05 8.44
C ASP A 309 -13.31 21.28 8.13
N ILE A 310 -12.64 21.54 7.00
CA ILE A 310 -11.33 20.97 6.68
C ILE A 310 -10.29 21.39 7.73
N LEU A 311 -10.25 22.67 8.11
CA LEU A 311 -9.31 23.15 9.13
C LEU A 311 -9.55 22.47 10.49
N LYS A 312 -10.82 22.28 10.88
CA LYS A 312 -11.19 21.62 12.14
C LYS A 312 -10.93 20.12 12.12
N LEU A 313 -11.44 19.41 11.11
CA LEU A 313 -11.54 17.96 11.13
C LEU A 313 -10.31 17.27 10.58
N LYS A 314 -9.67 17.83 9.55
CA LYS A 314 -8.50 17.22 8.91
C LYS A 314 -7.20 17.69 9.55
N TYR A 315 -7.10 18.98 9.82
CA TYR A 315 -5.85 19.55 10.36
C TYR A 315 -5.88 19.75 11.88
N HIS A 316 -7.03 19.48 12.51
CA HIS A 316 -7.22 19.60 13.97
C HIS A 316 -6.71 20.93 14.54
N VAL A 317 -6.93 22.01 13.79
CA VAL A 317 -6.54 23.34 14.26
C VAL A 317 -7.51 23.77 15.36
N GLY A 318 -7.02 23.83 16.60
CA GLY A 318 -7.85 24.13 17.78
C GLY A 318 -8.37 25.56 17.78
N HIS A 319 -7.49 26.54 17.55
CA HIS A 319 -7.80 27.95 17.62
C HIS A 319 -7.47 28.64 16.30
N PHE A 320 -8.50 29.11 15.58
CA PHE A 320 -8.33 29.87 14.35
C PHE A 320 -9.49 30.82 14.08
N ALA A 321 -9.20 31.82 13.27
CA ALA A 321 -10.19 32.73 12.72
C ALA A 321 -10.05 32.80 11.19
N PHE A 322 -11.18 32.93 10.51
CA PHE A 322 -11.28 33.01 9.07
C PHE A 322 -11.88 34.38 8.70
N TYR A 323 -11.15 35.16 7.94
CA TYR A 323 -11.53 36.50 7.56
C TYR A 323 -11.66 36.64 6.05
N GLU A 324 -12.69 37.42 5.61
CA GLU A 324 -12.81 37.95 4.26
C GLU A 324 -12.47 39.44 4.28
N THR A 325 -11.66 39.89 3.35
CA THR A 325 -11.28 41.28 3.17
C THR A 325 -11.77 41.78 1.83
N ASN A 326 -12.50 42.90 1.83
CA ASN A 326 -12.80 43.66 0.62
C ASN A 326 -11.56 44.49 0.25
N ASN A 327 -10.93 44.16 -0.87
CA ASN A 327 -9.69 44.84 -1.29
C ASN A 327 -9.92 46.28 -1.78
N ILE A 328 -11.19 46.67 -2.12
CA ILE A 328 -11.53 48.02 -2.58
C ILE A 328 -11.69 48.95 -1.39
N THR A 329 -12.41 48.53 -0.34
CA THR A 329 -12.68 49.35 0.83
C THR A 329 -11.63 49.14 1.94
N SER A 330 -10.79 48.08 1.81
CA SER A 330 -9.86 47.61 2.86
C SER A 330 -10.56 47.16 4.15
N GLU A 331 -11.88 46.97 4.12
CA GLU A 331 -12.62 46.46 5.26
C GLU A 331 -12.49 44.94 5.36
N ARG A 332 -12.31 44.44 6.57
CA ARG A 332 -12.18 43.03 6.87
C ARG A 332 -13.34 42.55 7.74
N LYS A 333 -14.01 41.48 7.28
CA LYS A 333 -15.12 40.83 7.97
C LYS A 333 -14.64 39.53 8.59
N LEU A 334 -14.94 39.30 9.87
CA LEU A 334 -14.80 38.00 10.51
C LEU A 334 -15.91 37.08 10.00
N ILE A 335 -15.56 35.99 9.35
CA ILE A 335 -16.49 34.97 8.87
C ILE A 335 -16.71 33.91 9.92
N PHE A 336 -15.60 33.48 10.57
CA PHE A 336 -15.63 32.45 11.60
C PHE A 336 -14.49 32.62 12.58
N SER A 337 -14.73 32.29 13.85
CA SER A 337 -13.71 32.11 14.87
C SER A 337 -14.10 30.96 15.81
N THR A 338 -13.13 30.17 16.23
CA THR A 338 -13.36 29.06 17.19
C THR A 338 -13.74 29.54 18.58
N GLU A 339 -13.38 30.78 18.97
CA GLU A 339 -13.66 31.36 20.28
C GLU A 339 -14.75 32.43 20.27
N ASP A 340 -15.47 32.61 19.15
CA ASP A 340 -16.41 33.70 18.90
C ASP A 340 -15.83 35.12 19.18
N LYS A 341 -14.51 35.21 19.15
CA LYS A 341 -13.76 36.48 19.39
C LYS A 341 -12.79 36.74 18.25
N ASN A 342 -12.51 38.01 18.05
CA ASN A 342 -11.45 38.44 17.15
C ASN A 342 -10.07 38.09 17.71
N ILE A 343 -9.24 37.46 16.88
CA ILE A 343 -7.79 37.23 17.20
C ILE A 343 -7.02 38.55 17.03
N CYS A 344 -7.48 39.41 16.13
CA CYS A 344 -6.83 40.70 15.85
C CYS A 344 -7.62 41.87 16.42
N PHE A 345 -6.94 43.01 16.66
CA PHE A 345 -7.57 44.25 17.11
C PHE A 345 -8.66 44.72 16.12
N GLU A 346 -9.69 45.34 16.65
CA GLU A 346 -10.83 45.87 15.88
C GLU A 346 -10.41 46.86 14.78
N LYS A 347 -9.38 47.66 15.02
CA LYS A 347 -8.80 48.57 14.01
C LYS A 347 -8.38 47.85 12.74
N THR A 348 -7.96 46.58 12.84
CA THR A 348 -7.56 45.75 11.70
C THR A 348 -8.75 45.27 10.90
N ASN A 349 -9.94 45.19 11.51
CA ASN A 349 -11.17 44.86 10.79
C ASN A 349 -11.72 46.09 10.02
N LYS A 350 -11.52 47.29 10.56
CA LYS A 350 -11.88 48.51 9.87
C LYS A 350 -10.92 48.87 8.72
N ASP A 351 -9.65 48.51 8.87
CA ASP A 351 -8.62 48.73 7.84
C ASP A 351 -7.64 47.55 7.84
N ALA A 352 -7.80 46.67 6.87
CA ALA A 352 -6.98 45.47 6.67
C ALA A 352 -5.51 45.77 6.38
N THR A 353 -5.14 46.98 5.99
CA THR A 353 -3.74 47.37 5.77
C THR A 353 -2.90 47.29 7.06
N ASN A 354 -3.56 47.30 8.23
CA ASN A 354 -2.93 47.04 9.52
C ASN A 354 -2.54 45.55 9.70
N CYS A 355 -3.09 44.63 8.88
CA CYS A 355 -2.71 43.22 8.91
C CYS A 355 -1.44 42.98 8.08
N ARG A 356 -0.38 42.49 8.71
CA ARG A 356 0.85 42.20 7.98
C ARG A 356 0.68 41.15 6.90
N ALA A 357 0.01 40.01 7.21
CA ALA A 357 -0.18 38.96 6.25
C ALA A 357 -0.94 39.43 5.00
N TYR A 358 -2.00 40.22 5.17
CA TYR A 358 -2.74 40.84 4.07
C TYR A 358 -1.86 41.78 3.26
N ARG A 359 -1.21 42.75 3.91
CA ARG A 359 -0.41 43.79 3.26
C ARG A 359 0.78 43.22 2.47
N THR A 360 1.44 42.19 2.99
CA THR A 360 2.61 41.56 2.33
C THR A 360 2.24 40.40 1.41
N ASN A 361 0.99 39.97 1.44
CA ASN A 361 0.49 38.76 0.77
C ASN A 361 1.40 37.55 1.04
N SER A 362 1.96 37.46 2.25
CA SER A 362 2.92 36.42 2.65
C SER A 362 2.51 35.81 3.97
N VAL A 363 2.77 34.50 4.12
CA VAL A 363 2.56 33.82 5.40
C VAL A 363 3.34 34.51 6.48
N THR A 364 2.69 34.76 7.62
CA THR A 364 3.28 35.45 8.77
C THR A 364 3.29 34.48 9.94
N ILE A 365 4.48 34.14 10.46
CA ILE A 365 4.68 33.18 11.54
C ILE A 365 5.39 33.87 12.70
N SER A 366 4.80 33.83 13.90
CA SER A 366 5.32 34.52 15.10
C SER A 366 6.69 34.01 15.54
N THR A 367 6.97 32.72 15.33
CA THR A 367 8.23 32.08 15.75
C THR A 367 9.42 32.40 14.84
N GLU A 368 9.20 32.97 13.65
CA GLU A 368 10.30 33.35 12.75
C GLU A 368 10.94 34.66 13.12
N PHE A 369 10.12 35.63 13.53
CA PHE A 369 10.61 36.96 13.99
C PHE A 369 9.76 37.47 15.14
N PRO A 370 10.37 37.94 16.26
CA PRO A 370 9.65 38.53 17.38
C PRO A 370 8.84 39.76 16.94
N ASN A 371 7.66 39.93 17.50
CA ASN A 371 6.78 41.10 17.29
C ASN A 371 6.48 41.41 15.81
N LEU A 372 6.45 40.38 14.96
CA LEU A 372 6.26 40.50 13.53
C LEU A 372 4.90 41.13 13.15
N CYS A 373 3.85 40.84 13.91
CA CYS A 373 2.51 41.40 13.73
C CYS A 373 2.02 42.13 14.97
N GLN A 374 1.80 43.44 14.84
CA GLN A 374 1.27 44.28 15.90
C GLN A 374 -0.27 44.30 15.98
N ALA A 375 -0.92 43.49 15.16
CA ALA A 375 -2.38 43.43 15.09
C ALA A 375 -3.00 42.33 15.97
N CYS A 376 -2.22 41.47 16.60
CA CYS A 376 -2.68 40.43 17.48
C CYS A 376 -3.08 40.98 18.86
N ILE A 377 -4.25 40.56 19.38
CA ILE A 377 -4.77 41.05 20.67
C ILE A 377 -3.93 40.51 21.84
N ASN A 378 -3.46 39.29 21.74
CA ASN A 378 -2.65 38.64 22.77
C ASN A 378 -1.18 38.60 22.33
N GLU A 379 -0.33 39.41 22.99
CA GLU A 379 1.10 39.52 22.69
C GLU A 379 1.89 38.23 22.98
N ASN A 380 1.37 37.37 23.86
CA ASN A 380 2.03 36.13 24.27
C ASN A 380 1.59 34.88 23.50
N ILE A 381 0.71 35.04 22.53
CA ILE A 381 0.22 33.90 21.73
C ILE A 381 1.04 33.76 20.45
N ASN A 382 1.38 32.52 20.14
CA ASN A 382 1.96 32.20 18.83
C ASN A 382 0.90 32.15 17.75
N TYR A 383 1.26 32.58 16.55
CA TYR A 383 0.31 32.61 15.43
C TYR A 383 0.95 32.21 14.10
N VAL A 384 0.11 31.66 13.21
CA VAL A 384 0.39 31.45 11.79
C VAL A 384 -0.76 32.06 11.00
N CYS A 385 -0.47 33.12 10.22
CA CYS A 385 -1.47 33.77 9.37
C CYS A 385 -1.18 33.47 7.90
N ILE A 386 -2.16 32.90 7.20
CA ILE A 386 -2.09 32.53 5.80
C ILE A 386 -2.98 33.49 5.02
N PRO A 387 -2.43 34.45 4.26
CA PRO A 387 -3.20 35.26 3.32
C PRO A 387 -3.44 34.47 2.05
N PHE A 388 -4.59 34.74 1.44
CA PHE A 388 -4.96 34.10 0.19
C PHE A 388 -5.81 35.05 -0.67
N ASN A 389 -5.33 35.37 -1.85
CA ASN A 389 -6.03 36.27 -2.76
C ASN A 389 -6.98 35.50 -3.66
N ILE A 390 -8.28 35.77 -3.54
CA ILE A 390 -9.29 35.19 -4.41
C ILE A 390 -9.26 35.90 -5.77
N ASN A 391 -9.55 37.19 -5.77
CA ASN A 391 -9.54 38.03 -6.97
C ASN A 391 -9.14 39.48 -6.62
N HIS A 392 -9.35 40.40 -7.56
CA HIS A 392 -9.06 41.81 -7.34
C HIS A 392 -9.86 42.43 -6.17
N ASP A 393 -11.09 41.96 -5.92
CA ASP A 393 -12.01 42.56 -4.96
C ASP A 393 -11.98 41.90 -3.58
N ILE A 394 -11.60 40.63 -3.49
CA ILE A 394 -11.71 39.83 -2.26
C ILE A 394 -10.44 39.05 -1.98
N SER A 395 -10.00 39.13 -0.74
CA SER A 395 -8.94 38.29 -0.17
C SER A 395 -9.42 37.58 1.08
N LEU A 396 -8.84 36.42 1.37
CA LEU A 396 -9.08 35.65 2.58
C LEU A 396 -7.85 35.68 3.48
N THR A 397 -8.05 35.54 4.76
CA THR A 397 -6.96 35.35 5.74
C THR A 397 -7.37 34.29 6.75
N VAL A 398 -6.58 33.21 6.84
CA VAL A 398 -6.69 32.21 7.90
C VAL A 398 -5.66 32.54 8.97
N SER A 399 -6.11 32.84 10.17
CA SER A 399 -5.24 33.15 11.32
C SER A 399 -5.38 32.03 12.34
N MET A 400 -4.35 31.23 12.52
CA MET A 400 -4.27 30.13 13.49
C MET A 400 -3.43 30.57 14.68
N THR A 401 -3.83 30.21 15.89
CA THR A 401 -3.15 30.60 17.11
C THR A 401 -2.96 29.42 18.05
N SER A 402 -1.88 29.41 18.82
CA SER A 402 -1.64 28.47 19.90
C SER A 402 -0.67 29.01 20.93
N GLU A 403 -0.84 28.63 22.19
CA GLU A 403 0.12 28.84 23.26
C GLU A 403 1.30 27.85 23.17
N ASN A 404 1.09 26.70 22.54
CA ASN A 404 2.07 25.63 22.41
C ASN A 404 2.89 25.77 21.11
N ILE A 405 4.20 25.81 21.25
CA ILE A 405 5.18 25.91 20.15
C ILE A 405 5.15 24.68 19.23
N ASP A 406 4.90 23.48 19.79
CA ASP A 406 4.84 22.25 18.99
C ASP A 406 3.62 22.27 18.04
N GLU A 407 2.50 22.84 18.49
CA GLU A 407 1.33 23.04 17.62
C GLU A 407 1.63 24.03 16.49
N VAL A 408 2.40 25.07 16.75
CA VAL A 408 2.84 26.00 15.70
C VAL A 408 3.72 25.31 14.66
N HIS A 409 4.60 24.40 15.08
CA HIS A 409 5.36 23.56 14.15
C HIS A 409 4.46 22.68 13.28
N MET A 410 3.40 22.10 13.87
CA MET A 410 2.39 21.35 13.12
C MET A 410 1.60 22.25 12.16
N MET A 411 1.17 23.42 12.60
CA MET A 411 0.51 24.42 11.74
C MET A 411 1.39 24.82 10.57
N LYS A 412 2.69 25.07 10.81
CA LYS A 412 3.68 25.41 9.78
C LYS A 412 3.80 24.30 8.72
N LYS A 413 3.82 23.05 9.16
CA LYS A 413 3.87 21.87 8.27
C LYS A 413 2.63 21.78 7.36
N ASN A 414 1.48 22.20 7.86
CA ASN A 414 0.21 22.10 7.16
C ASN A 414 -0.09 23.29 6.22
N ILE A 415 0.72 24.36 6.23
CA ILE A 415 0.48 25.57 5.43
C ILE A 415 0.28 25.26 3.96
N ALA A 416 1.14 24.43 3.38
CA ALA A 416 1.08 24.10 1.96
C ALA A 416 -0.22 23.35 1.62
N SER A 417 -0.58 22.36 2.40
CA SER A 417 -1.83 21.63 2.25
C SER A 417 -3.07 22.52 2.40
N ILE A 418 -3.09 23.40 3.39
CA ILE A 418 -4.19 24.37 3.57
C ILE A 418 -4.32 25.28 2.34
N LYS A 419 -3.20 25.78 1.82
CA LYS A 419 -3.20 26.57 0.60
C LYS A 419 -3.78 25.81 -0.60
N HIS A 420 -3.49 24.53 -0.75
CA HIS A 420 -4.07 23.72 -1.84
C HIS A 420 -5.59 23.64 -1.77
N TYR A 421 -6.18 23.50 -0.57
CA TYR A 421 -7.62 23.56 -0.43
C TYR A 421 -8.18 24.94 -0.78
N LEU A 422 -7.49 26.02 -0.40
CA LEU A 422 -7.88 27.39 -0.77
C LEU A 422 -7.78 27.59 -2.29
N GLU A 423 -6.70 27.11 -2.93
CA GLU A 423 -6.53 27.15 -4.39
C GLU A 423 -7.61 26.33 -5.11
N ALA A 424 -7.97 25.17 -4.60
CA ALA A 424 -9.07 24.36 -5.16
C ALA A 424 -10.43 25.04 -5.02
N ALA A 425 -10.66 25.81 -3.94
CA ALA A 425 -11.88 26.56 -3.69
C ALA A 425 -11.97 27.86 -4.50
N LYS A 426 -10.85 28.47 -4.85
CA LYS A 426 -10.77 29.77 -5.52
C LYS A 426 -11.70 29.91 -6.74
N PRO A 427 -11.67 29.02 -7.76
CA PRO A 427 -12.52 29.15 -8.93
C PRO A 427 -14.02 29.13 -8.60
N VAL A 428 -14.40 28.31 -7.59
CA VAL A 428 -15.79 28.20 -7.16
C VAL A 428 -16.24 29.47 -6.46
N ILE A 429 -15.41 30.01 -5.55
CA ILE A 429 -15.68 31.28 -4.84
C ILE A 429 -15.77 32.43 -5.87
N GLU A 430 -14.81 32.52 -6.80
CA GLU A 430 -14.84 33.51 -7.89
C GLU A 430 -16.11 33.43 -8.71
N SER A 431 -16.53 32.22 -9.09
CA SER A 431 -17.77 31.97 -9.82
C SER A 431 -19.01 32.45 -9.04
N GLN A 432 -19.06 32.12 -7.73
CA GLN A 432 -20.19 32.53 -6.89
C GLN A 432 -20.25 34.07 -6.73
N ILE A 433 -19.11 34.72 -6.54
CA ILE A 433 -19.03 36.20 -6.48
C ILE A 433 -19.49 36.83 -7.79
N LEU A 434 -19.06 36.27 -8.93
CA LEU A 434 -19.44 36.75 -10.24
C LEU A 434 -20.95 36.57 -10.48
N MET A 435 -21.48 35.38 -10.11
CA MET A 435 -22.92 35.11 -10.21
C MET A 435 -23.75 36.07 -9.36
N GLU A 436 -23.29 36.35 -8.12
CA GLU A 436 -23.96 37.31 -7.25
C GLU A 436 -23.97 38.73 -7.86
N LYS A 437 -22.83 39.17 -8.41
CA LYS A 437 -22.72 40.46 -9.10
C LYS A 437 -23.60 40.52 -10.36
N LEU A 438 -23.57 39.47 -11.18
CA LEU A 438 -24.42 39.39 -12.38
C LEU A 438 -25.90 39.43 -12.01
N ARG A 439 -26.29 38.74 -10.93
CA ARG A 439 -27.65 38.77 -10.43
C ARG A 439 -28.05 40.16 -9.96
N ASP A 440 -27.21 40.82 -9.13
CA ASP A 440 -27.51 42.20 -8.68
C ASP A 440 -27.59 43.15 -9.87
N THR A 441 -26.68 43.08 -10.83
CA THR A 441 -26.71 43.89 -12.05
C THR A 441 -27.94 43.61 -12.89
N SER A 442 -28.37 42.35 -13.02
CA SER A 442 -29.58 41.96 -13.75
C SER A 442 -30.87 42.45 -13.11
N LEU A 443 -30.85 42.75 -11.81
CA LEU A 443 -32.00 43.19 -11.02
C LEU A 443 -32.05 44.71 -10.84
N ARG A 444 -31.05 45.43 -11.36
CA ARG A 444 -31.03 46.91 -11.35
C ARG A 444 -31.22 47.49 -12.73
N ASP A 445 -31.74 48.69 -12.77
CA ASP A 445 -31.80 49.51 -13.96
C ASP A 445 -30.45 50.21 -14.21
N GLY A 446 -29.89 50.00 -15.39
CA GLY A 446 -28.52 50.48 -15.70
C GLY A 446 -28.37 52.00 -15.72
N MET A 447 -29.47 52.76 -15.95
CA MET A 447 -29.44 54.23 -15.97
C MET A 447 -29.57 54.83 -14.57
N THR A 448 -30.48 54.31 -13.77
CA THR A 448 -30.85 54.90 -12.47
C THR A 448 -30.19 54.22 -11.28
N GLY A 449 -29.74 52.98 -11.46
CA GLY A 449 -29.22 52.15 -10.38
C GLY A 449 -30.25 51.77 -9.31
N LEU A 450 -31.55 52.05 -9.57
CA LEU A 450 -32.67 51.51 -8.79
C LEU A 450 -32.89 50.05 -9.16
N TYR A 451 -33.71 49.35 -8.36
CA TYR A 451 -34.18 48.03 -8.79
C TYR A 451 -35.04 48.18 -10.06
N ASN A 452 -34.98 47.17 -10.94
CA ASN A 452 -35.83 47.12 -12.13
C ASN A 452 -37.12 46.33 -11.84
N ARG A 453 -38.04 46.30 -12.81
CA ARG A 453 -39.28 45.57 -12.70
C ARG A 453 -39.11 44.08 -12.41
N ARG A 454 -38.06 43.47 -12.98
CA ARG A 454 -37.76 42.06 -12.75
C ARG A 454 -37.42 41.76 -11.27
N PHE A 455 -36.75 42.67 -10.59
CA PHE A 455 -36.50 42.52 -9.14
C PHE A 455 -37.83 42.45 -8.38
N LEU A 456 -38.80 43.30 -8.73
CA LEU A 456 -40.11 43.28 -8.10
C LEU A 456 -40.80 41.92 -8.32
N GLU A 457 -40.81 41.43 -9.56
CA GLU A 457 -41.45 40.16 -9.95
C GLU A 457 -40.81 38.98 -9.19
N GLU A 458 -39.49 38.97 -9.00
CA GLU A 458 -38.77 37.88 -8.28
C GLU A 458 -38.91 37.97 -6.75
N THR A 459 -39.19 39.17 -6.18
CA THR A 459 -39.08 39.38 -4.72
C THR A 459 -40.42 39.58 -4.03
N ILE A 460 -41.46 39.96 -4.77
CA ILE A 460 -42.74 40.40 -4.21
C ILE A 460 -43.43 39.31 -3.37
N ASP A 461 -43.36 38.05 -3.80
CA ASP A 461 -43.94 36.91 -3.06
C ASP A 461 -43.28 36.69 -1.71
N LYS A 462 -41.97 36.93 -1.63
CA LYS A 462 -41.22 36.87 -0.37
C LYS A 462 -41.60 37.98 0.57
N ILE A 463 -41.70 39.21 0.04
CA ILE A 463 -42.15 40.39 0.79
C ILE A 463 -43.54 40.15 1.33
N MET A 464 -44.48 39.66 0.50
CA MET A 464 -45.85 39.33 0.89
C MET A 464 -45.91 38.25 1.96
N SER A 465 -45.15 37.17 1.80
CA SER A 465 -45.07 36.11 2.80
C SER A 465 -44.53 36.60 4.16
N GLN A 466 -43.58 37.53 4.14
CA GLN A 466 -42.99 38.14 5.33
C GLN A 466 -44.01 39.13 5.97
N ALA A 467 -44.67 39.93 5.15
CA ALA A 467 -45.74 40.83 5.57
C ALA A 467 -46.83 40.11 6.35
N ASN A 468 -47.35 39.02 5.79
CA ASN A 468 -48.42 38.22 6.39
C ASN A 468 -47.99 37.57 7.71
N ARG A 469 -46.76 37.04 7.79
CA ARG A 469 -46.25 36.44 9.02
C ARG A 469 -46.06 37.45 10.17
N ASN A 470 -45.52 38.62 9.83
CA ASN A 470 -45.13 39.61 10.82
C ASN A 470 -46.21 40.69 11.02
N LYS A 471 -47.37 40.62 10.28
CA LYS A 471 -48.43 41.61 10.27
C LYS A 471 -47.92 43.03 9.94
N ILE A 472 -47.00 43.12 8.95
CA ILE A 472 -46.41 44.38 8.51
C ILE A 472 -47.22 44.94 7.37
N GLY A 473 -47.60 46.20 7.45
CA GLY A 473 -48.23 46.95 6.36
C GLY A 473 -47.21 47.56 5.40
N TYR A 474 -47.59 47.74 4.17
CA TYR A 474 -46.78 48.45 3.18
C TYR A 474 -47.63 49.54 2.52
N THR A 475 -46.97 50.69 2.19
CA THR A 475 -47.58 51.68 1.31
C THR A 475 -46.87 51.66 -0.03
N ILE A 476 -47.62 51.47 -1.09
CA ILE A 476 -47.16 51.43 -2.47
C ILE A 476 -47.45 52.78 -3.12
N MET A 477 -46.41 53.36 -3.71
CA MET A 477 -46.50 54.58 -4.49
C MET A 477 -46.21 54.28 -5.95
N MET A 478 -47.10 54.55 -6.87
CA MET A 478 -46.85 54.58 -8.29
C MET A 478 -46.61 56.04 -8.70
N ILE A 479 -45.48 56.30 -9.33
CA ILE A 479 -44.97 57.63 -9.62
C ILE A 479 -44.65 57.72 -11.10
N ASP A 480 -45.07 58.88 -11.73
CA ASP A 480 -44.80 59.10 -13.12
C ASP A 480 -44.47 60.58 -13.35
N VAL A 481 -43.52 60.85 -14.25
CA VAL A 481 -43.11 62.23 -14.60
C VAL A 481 -44.08 62.85 -15.55
N ASP A 482 -44.70 63.97 -15.13
CA ASP A 482 -45.72 64.65 -15.91
C ASP A 482 -45.19 65.16 -17.27
N PHE A 483 -45.87 64.76 -18.34
CA PHE A 483 -45.55 65.16 -19.72
C PHE A 483 -44.14 64.79 -20.14
N PHE A 484 -43.61 63.61 -19.71
CA PHE A 484 -42.23 63.18 -19.99
C PHE A 484 -42.00 63.00 -21.50
N LYS A 485 -42.97 62.47 -22.23
CA LYS A 485 -42.85 62.31 -23.68
C LYS A 485 -42.54 63.65 -24.34
N MET A 486 -43.20 64.73 -23.92
CA MET A 486 -42.96 66.07 -24.46
C MET A 486 -41.52 66.56 -24.15
N VAL A 487 -40.94 66.15 -23.05
CA VAL A 487 -39.51 66.49 -22.76
C VAL A 487 -38.62 65.83 -23.82
N ASN A 488 -38.84 64.56 -24.09
CA ASN A 488 -38.04 63.82 -25.09
C ASN A 488 -38.25 64.40 -26.51
N ASP A 489 -39.47 64.66 -26.85
CA ASP A 489 -39.80 65.16 -28.16
C ASP A 489 -39.26 66.58 -28.41
N THR A 490 -39.17 67.44 -27.36
CA THR A 490 -38.73 68.83 -27.45
C THR A 490 -37.22 69.01 -27.22
N TYR A 491 -36.66 68.31 -26.26
CA TYR A 491 -35.25 68.55 -25.78
C TYR A 491 -34.34 67.35 -26.03
N GLY A 492 -34.86 66.27 -26.60
CA GLY A 492 -34.11 65.06 -26.89
C GLY A 492 -33.98 64.09 -25.67
N HIS A 493 -33.64 62.88 -25.96
CA HIS A 493 -33.53 61.80 -24.97
C HIS A 493 -32.51 62.09 -23.89
N ASP A 494 -31.37 62.77 -24.17
CA ASP A 494 -30.33 63.12 -23.19
C ASP A 494 -30.88 64.00 -22.05
N VAL A 495 -31.84 64.91 -22.35
CA VAL A 495 -32.47 65.70 -21.31
C VAL A 495 -33.49 64.88 -20.52
N GLY A 496 -34.22 64.00 -21.20
CA GLY A 496 -35.11 63.05 -20.53
C GLY A 496 -34.36 62.13 -19.57
N ASP A 497 -33.22 61.61 -19.98
CA ASP A 497 -32.40 60.76 -19.16
C ASP A 497 -31.92 61.51 -17.89
N LYS A 498 -31.52 62.76 -18.00
CA LYS A 498 -31.17 63.62 -16.84
C LYS A 498 -32.33 63.77 -15.86
N VAL A 499 -33.58 63.91 -16.38
CA VAL A 499 -34.76 64.00 -15.53
C VAL A 499 -35.07 62.72 -14.82
N ILE A 500 -34.95 61.56 -15.48
CA ILE A 500 -35.10 60.21 -14.86
C ILE A 500 -34.04 59.94 -13.82
N VAL A 501 -32.78 60.24 -14.11
CA VAL A 501 -31.67 60.08 -13.15
C VAL A 501 -31.86 61.00 -11.93
N ALA A 502 -32.31 62.22 -12.13
CA ALA A 502 -32.54 63.15 -11.02
C ALA A 502 -33.70 62.64 -10.12
N LEU A 503 -34.83 62.17 -10.74
CA LEU A 503 -35.90 61.58 -9.94
C LEU A 503 -35.43 60.37 -9.15
N SER A 504 -34.65 59.48 -9.77
CA SER A 504 -34.11 58.30 -9.07
C SER A 504 -33.24 58.66 -7.87
N LYS A 505 -32.49 59.76 -7.96
CA LYS A 505 -31.68 60.27 -6.84
C LYS A 505 -32.58 60.81 -5.72
N VAL A 506 -33.61 61.59 -6.05
CA VAL A 506 -34.59 62.08 -5.06
C VAL A 506 -35.28 60.90 -4.36
N LEU A 507 -35.66 59.86 -5.10
CA LEU A 507 -36.26 58.65 -4.50
C LEU A 507 -35.27 58.02 -3.47
N LYS A 508 -34.03 57.76 -3.90
CA LYS A 508 -32.99 57.13 -3.02
C LYS A 508 -32.72 57.93 -1.75
N GLU A 509 -32.67 59.26 -1.84
CA GLU A 509 -32.33 60.13 -0.71
C GLU A 509 -33.48 60.28 0.30
N ASN A 510 -34.73 60.00 -0.13
CA ASN A 510 -35.91 60.17 0.68
C ASN A 510 -36.58 58.90 1.23
N ILE A 511 -36.02 57.73 0.90
CA ILE A 511 -36.49 56.43 1.43
C ILE A 511 -35.44 55.85 2.37
N ARG A 512 -35.87 54.95 3.26
CA ARG A 512 -34.98 54.21 4.20
C ARG A 512 -34.38 52.97 3.53
N SER A 513 -33.38 52.42 4.12
CA SER A 513 -32.75 51.18 3.65
C SER A 513 -33.72 49.96 3.62
N ALA A 514 -34.81 50.02 4.41
CA ALA A 514 -35.85 48.99 4.45
C ALA A 514 -36.91 49.18 3.38
N ASP A 515 -36.94 50.33 2.69
CA ASP A 515 -37.88 50.66 1.65
C ASP A 515 -37.29 50.32 0.27
N LEU A 516 -38.14 50.16 -0.73
CA LEU A 516 -37.73 49.80 -2.09
C LEU A 516 -38.12 50.90 -3.08
N ALA A 517 -37.17 51.29 -3.92
CA ALA A 517 -37.43 52.11 -5.09
C ALA A 517 -37.12 51.33 -6.38
N ILE A 518 -38.05 51.26 -7.27
CA ILE A 518 -38.03 50.44 -8.47
C ILE A 518 -38.33 51.31 -9.68
N ARG A 519 -37.54 51.21 -10.75
CA ARG A 519 -37.93 51.74 -12.05
C ARG A 519 -38.80 50.67 -12.72
N TYR A 520 -40.11 50.99 -12.80
CA TYR A 520 -41.11 50.05 -13.28
C TYR A 520 -41.29 50.09 -14.79
N GLY A 521 -41.17 51.26 -15.39
CA GLY A 521 -41.24 51.51 -16.82
C GLY A 521 -40.23 52.57 -17.28
N GLY A 522 -40.40 53.14 -18.42
CA GLY A 522 -39.53 54.18 -18.95
C GLY A 522 -39.44 55.41 -18.06
N GLU A 523 -40.63 55.96 -17.66
CA GLU A 523 -40.79 57.13 -16.81
C GLU A 523 -41.57 56.83 -15.52
N GLU A 524 -41.91 55.57 -15.30
CA GLU A 524 -42.67 55.06 -14.16
C GLU A 524 -41.84 54.47 -13.09
N PHE A 525 -42.08 54.78 -11.83
CA PHE A 525 -41.40 54.30 -10.66
C PHE A 525 -42.37 53.76 -9.63
N VAL A 526 -41.97 52.70 -8.96
CA VAL A 526 -42.70 52.16 -7.83
C VAL A 526 -41.84 52.31 -6.58
N VAL A 527 -42.41 52.88 -5.53
CA VAL A 527 -41.81 52.92 -4.19
C VAL A 527 -42.66 52.10 -3.25
N ILE A 528 -42.04 51.20 -2.49
CA ILE A 528 -42.70 50.37 -1.48
C ILE A 528 -42.11 50.75 -0.13
N LEU A 529 -42.90 51.43 0.69
CA LEU A 529 -42.52 51.81 2.05
C LEU A 529 -42.86 50.68 3.03
N ASN A 530 -41.92 50.30 3.88
CA ASN A 530 -42.08 49.24 4.84
C ASN A 530 -42.63 49.79 6.16
N ASN A 531 -43.78 49.31 6.58
CA ASN A 531 -44.48 49.63 7.82
C ASN A 531 -44.53 51.15 8.15
N PRO A 532 -44.94 51.99 7.24
CA PRO A 532 -45.12 53.41 7.53
C PRO A 532 -46.40 53.65 8.30
N THR A 533 -46.46 54.75 9.09
CA THR A 533 -47.78 55.34 9.46
C THR A 533 -48.37 56.06 8.28
N ASP A 534 -49.67 56.30 8.29
CA ASP A 534 -50.36 57.01 7.18
C ASP A 534 -49.78 58.43 6.97
N GLU A 535 -49.55 59.14 8.09
CA GLU A 535 -48.90 60.45 8.03
C GLU A 535 -47.46 60.34 7.52
N GLY A 536 -46.72 59.28 7.96
CA GLY A 536 -45.34 59.04 7.54
C GLY A 536 -45.24 58.75 6.04
N ALA A 537 -46.16 57.95 5.48
CA ALA A 537 -46.20 57.68 4.04
C ALA A 537 -46.51 58.92 3.23
N MET A 538 -47.47 59.71 3.66
CA MET A 538 -47.84 60.94 3.02
C MET A 538 -46.73 61.99 3.11
N MET A 539 -45.99 62.04 4.23
CA MET A 539 -44.83 62.94 4.42
C MET A 539 -43.71 62.59 3.43
N VAL A 540 -43.41 61.28 3.26
CA VAL A 540 -42.40 60.83 2.29
C VAL A 540 -42.83 61.17 0.87
N ALA A 541 -44.09 60.87 0.51
CA ALA A 541 -44.63 61.19 -0.81
C ALA A 541 -44.57 62.72 -1.09
N THR A 542 -44.98 63.55 -0.11
CA THR A 542 -44.96 65.04 -0.23
C THR A 542 -43.52 65.55 -0.36
N LYS A 543 -42.59 64.97 0.39
CA LYS A 543 -41.20 65.37 0.29
C LYS A 543 -40.58 65.02 -1.06
N ILE A 544 -40.77 63.81 -1.54
CA ILE A 544 -40.32 63.37 -2.87
C ILE A 544 -40.93 64.27 -3.96
N HIS A 545 -42.22 64.52 -3.90
CA HIS A 545 -42.95 65.36 -4.85
C HIS A 545 -42.41 66.81 -4.88
N SER A 546 -42.24 67.42 -3.70
CA SER A 546 -41.80 68.83 -3.61
C SER A 546 -40.31 68.99 -3.99
N GLU A 547 -39.42 68.04 -3.57
CA GLU A 547 -38.01 68.10 -3.93
C GLU A 547 -37.82 67.97 -5.45
N PHE A 548 -38.54 67.02 -6.10
CA PHE A 548 -38.43 66.85 -7.54
C PHE A 548 -38.96 68.13 -8.28
N ALA A 549 -40.07 68.68 -7.86
CA ALA A 549 -40.64 69.90 -8.47
C ALA A 549 -39.72 71.11 -8.31
N ALA A 550 -38.86 71.15 -7.26
CA ALA A 550 -37.89 72.20 -7.06
C ALA A 550 -36.67 72.09 -8.00
N LEU A 551 -36.44 70.96 -8.62
CA LEU A 551 -35.31 70.76 -9.53
C LEU A 551 -35.45 71.57 -10.79
N SER A 552 -34.34 72.01 -11.32
CA SER A 552 -34.24 72.66 -12.60
C SER A 552 -33.18 72.03 -13.47
N PHE A 553 -33.54 71.71 -14.71
CA PHE A 553 -32.70 71.03 -15.67
C PHE A 553 -32.20 71.99 -16.73
N ASP A 554 -30.88 71.98 -16.96
CA ASP A 554 -30.31 72.77 -18.04
C ASP A 554 -30.59 72.11 -19.39
N VAL A 555 -31.28 72.78 -20.28
CA VAL A 555 -31.70 72.31 -21.61
C VAL A 555 -30.91 73.01 -22.73
N GLY A 556 -29.92 73.84 -22.41
CA GLY A 556 -29.20 74.70 -23.37
C GLY A 556 -29.83 76.07 -23.51
N HIS A 557 -29.14 77.02 -24.17
CA HIS A 557 -29.61 78.37 -24.47
C HIS A 557 -30.06 79.21 -23.24
N SER A 558 -29.50 78.95 -22.03
CA SER A 558 -29.84 79.61 -20.78
C SER A 558 -31.25 79.36 -20.25
N GLU A 559 -31.99 78.42 -20.83
CA GLU A 559 -33.31 77.99 -20.38
C GLU A 559 -33.24 76.91 -19.31
N LYS A 560 -34.09 77.00 -18.30
CA LYS A 560 -34.16 75.99 -17.20
C LYS A 560 -35.53 75.32 -17.26
N LEU A 561 -35.52 74.01 -17.56
CA LEU A 561 -36.71 73.19 -17.52
C LEU A 561 -37.04 72.81 -16.07
N LYS A 562 -38.32 73.00 -15.68
CA LYS A 562 -38.89 72.45 -14.45
C LYS A 562 -39.89 71.35 -14.80
N LYS A 563 -39.88 70.30 -14.03
CA LYS A 563 -40.82 69.18 -14.21
C LYS A 563 -41.53 68.85 -12.92
N THR A 564 -42.73 68.35 -13.06
CA THR A 564 -43.54 67.85 -11.95
C THR A 564 -43.74 66.34 -12.13
N MET A 565 -44.27 65.68 -11.13
CA MET A 565 -44.70 64.30 -11.19
C MET A 565 -46.07 64.11 -10.52
N SER A 566 -46.73 63.08 -10.91
CA SER A 566 -47.95 62.61 -10.25
C SER A 566 -47.67 61.36 -9.45
N ILE A 567 -48.29 61.17 -8.30
CA ILE A 567 -48.14 60.06 -7.42
C ILE A 567 -49.51 59.46 -7.08
N GLY A 568 -49.70 58.18 -7.30
CA GLY A 568 -50.80 57.40 -6.78
C GLY A 568 -50.32 56.49 -5.61
N MET A 569 -51.10 56.37 -4.55
CA MET A 569 -50.78 55.64 -3.37
C MET A 569 -51.85 54.61 -3.04
N ALA A 570 -51.44 53.40 -2.60
CA ALA A 570 -52.30 52.37 -2.06
C ALA A 570 -51.63 51.60 -0.92
N LYS A 571 -52.44 51.07 -0.02
CA LYS A 571 -51.95 50.46 1.25
C LYS A 571 -52.25 48.96 1.25
N PHE A 572 -51.25 48.18 1.57
CA PHE A 572 -51.38 46.77 1.87
C PHE A 572 -51.40 46.56 3.39
N PRO A 573 -52.24 45.76 3.97
CA PRO A 573 -53.32 44.98 3.34
C PRO A 573 -54.66 45.72 3.27
N THR A 574 -54.72 47.02 3.58
CA THR A 574 -55.96 47.80 3.76
C THR A 574 -56.75 47.91 2.47
N ASP A 575 -56.11 48.27 1.37
CA ASP A 575 -56.75 48.51 0.10
C ASP A 575 -56.81 47.23 -0.77
N GLY A 576 -55.79 46.30 -0.60
CA GLY A 576 -55.72 45.05 -1.37
C GLY A 576 -55.11 43.92 -0.57
N ASP A 577 -55.55 42.69 -0.88
CA ASP A 577 -55.06 41.45 -0.23
C ASP A 577 -53.71 40.97 -0.77
N THR A 578 -53.22 41.55 -1.85
CA THR A 578 -51.90 41.30 -2.41
C THR A 578 -51.20 42.61 -2.77
N ILE A 579 -49.86 42.58 -2.71
CA ILE A 579 -49.05 43.76 -3.12
C ILE A 579 -49.26 44.08 -4.59
N TRP A 580 -49.48 43.08 -5.44
CA TRP A 580 -49.80 43.26 -6.85
C TRP A 580 -51.12 44.03 -7.06
N LYS A 581 -52.17 43.70 -6.28
CA LYS A 581 -53.45 44.50 -6.32
C LYS A 581 -53.21 45.93 -5.85
N CYS A 582 -52.41 46.13 -4.82
CA CYS A 582 -52.07 47.47 -4.34
C CYS A 582 -51.26 48.28 -5.36
N ILE A 583 -50.35 47.64 -6.13
CA ILE A 583 -49.67 48.28 -7.26
C ILE A 583 -50.69 48.74 -8.31
N LYS A 584 -51.66 47.90 -8.68
CA LYS A 584 -52.74 48.23 -9.62
C LYS A 584 -53.62 49.35 -9.07
N TYR A 585 -53.92 49.37 -7.79
CA TYR A 585 -54.71 50.43 -7.14
C TYR A 585 -53.95 51.75 -7.03
N ALA A 586 -52.62 51.69 -6.76
CA ALA A 586 -51.76 52.86 -6.82
C ALA A 586 -51.70 53.45 -8.25
N ASP A 587 -51.65 52.58 -9.28
CA ASP A 587 -51.72 53.02 -10.69
C ASP A 587 -53.09 53.68 -11.04
N THR A 588 -54.18 53.11 -10.54
CA THR A 588 -55.52 53.73 -10.67
C THR A 588 -55.53 55.10 -10.01
N ALA A 589 -54.99 55.27 -8.83
CA ALA A 589 -54.89 56.56 -8.16
C ALA A 589 -53.95 57.53 -8.92
N LEU A 590 -52.86 57.05 -9.51
CA LEU A 590 -51.98 57.83 -10.38
C LEU A 590 -52.70 58.31 -11.62
N TYR A 591 -53.53 57.46 -12.25
CA TYR A 591 -54.36 57.86 -13.39
C TYR A 591 -55.32 58.97 -13.01
N VAL A 592 -55.96 58.89 -11.83
CA VAL A 592 -56.83 59.99 -11.32
C VAL A 592 -55.99 61.26 -11.08
N ALA A 593 -54.78 61.17 -10.54
CA ALA A 593 -53.89 62.31 -10.39
C ALA A 593 -53.58 62.97 -11.74
N LYS A 594 -53.29 62.17 -12.78
CA LYS A 594 -52.96 62.63 -14.13
C LYS A 594 -54.22 63.28 -14.83
N SER A 595 -55.40 62.67 -14.68
CA SER A 595 -56.63 63.16 -15.31
C SER A 595 -57.24 64.40 -14.63
N THR A 596 -56.94 64.58 -13.32
CA THR A 596 -57.50 65.72 -12.56
C THR A 596 -56.55 66.92 -12.44
N GLY A 597 -55.55 67.01 -13.35
CA GLY A 597 -54.68 68.18 -13.45
C GLY A 597 -53.22 67.98 -13.16
N ARG A 598 -52.73 66.74 -12.88
CA ARG A 598 -51.35 66.39 -12.63
C ARG A 598 -50.72 67.07 -11.42
N ASN A 599 -49.41 66.94 -11.23
CA ASN A 599 -48.64 67.57 -10.17
C ASN A 599 -49.27 67.44 -8.76
N LYS A 600 -49.66 66.23 -8.39
CA LYS A 600 -50.34 65.94 -7.12
C LYS A 600 -50.18 64.50 -6.66
N ILE A 601 -50.52 64.31 -5.42
CA ILE A 601 -50.55 63.00 -4.76
C ILE A 601 -52.01 62.64 -4.56
N VAL A 602 -52.39 61.42 -4.95
CA VAL A 602 -53.73 60.87 -4.77
C VAL A 602 -53.64 59.53 -4.04
N GLU A 603 -54.36 59.42 -2.92
CA GLU A 603 -54.54 58.13 -2.26
C GLU A 603 -55.70 57.39 -2.93
N PHE A 604 -55.51 56.08 -3.08
CA PHE A 604 -56.56 55.22 -3.65
C PHE A 604 -57.80 55.23 -2.77
N LYS A 605 -58.95 55.26 -3.41
CA LYS A 605 -60.23 55.01 -2.79
C LYS A 605 -61.02 54.02 -3.66
N ALA A 606 -61.76 53.12 -3.02
CA ALA A 606 -62.47 52.04 -3.70
C ALA A 606 -63.37 52.56 -4.87
N GLU A 607 -63.88 53.75 -4.71
CA GLU A 607 -64.74 54.45 -5.75
C GLU A 607 -63.97 54.75 -7.04
N MET A 608 -62.68 54.78 -7.04
CA MET A 608 -61.81 55.07 -8.21
C MET A 608 -61.64 53.85 -9.11
N PHE A 609 -61.92 52.66 -8.62
CA PHE A 609 -61.73 51.39 -9.33
C PHE A 609 -63.06 50.98 -10.01
N GLN A 610 -63.16 51.09 -11.33
CA GLN A 610 -64.31 50.73 -12.12
C GLN A 610 -64.17 49.37 -12.84
N GLY A 611 -63.31 48.48 -12.36
CA GLY A 611 -63.02 47.18 -12.98
C GLY A 611 -63.61 46.02 -12.20
N GLU A 612 -63.86 44.88 -12.84
CA GLU A 612 -64.14 43.60 -12.18
C GLU A 612 -62.88 43.10 -11.45
N ASP A 613 -63.00 42.62 -10.21
CA ASP A 613 -61.92 41.99 -9.47
C ASP A 613 -61.45 40.74 -10.21
N PHE A 614 -60.17 40.70 -10.57
CA PHE A 614 -59.48 39.50 -11.04
C PHE A 614 -58.82 38.76 -9.87
#